data_5cdd3d4584483632a163f914441922e4
#
_entry.id   5cdd3d4584483632a163f914441922e4
#
_cell.length_a   1.000
_cell.length_b   1.000
_cell.length_c   1.000
_cell.angle_alpha   90.00
_cell.angle_beta   90.00
_cell.angle_gamma   90.00
#
_symmetry.space_group_name_H-M   'P 1'
#
loop_
_entity.id
_entity.type
_entity.pdbx_description
1 polymer ?
#
loop_
_entity_poly.entity_id
_entity_poly.type
_entity_poly.pdbx_seq_one_letter_code
_entity_poly.pdbx_strand_id
1 'polypeptide(L)'
;MALGPDQAVALNYYGYSLIEHGGDAARAVAMLEKANALAPNQPAIADSLGWAYFRRGEADRALPLLESAGAAAPADAEIAEHLGDVYWAVGRLYEARYAWKAARVVAKPDATTRLDAKILNGPAATRS
;
A
#
# COMPACT_ATOMS: atom_id res chain seq x y z
N MET A 1 -5.43 26.98 -14.71
CA MET A 1 -5.70 25.65 -15.24
C MET A 1 -6.16 24.73 -14.15
N ALA A 2 -7.28 24.10 -14.34
CA ALA A 2 -7.81 23.18 -13.35
C ALA A 2 -7.05 21.85 -13.42
N LEU A 3 -6.71 21.32 -12.24
CA LEU A 3 -6.12 19.98 -12.14
C LEU A 3 -7.26 18.96 -12.18
N GLY A 4 -7.06 17.89 -12.93
CA GLY A 4 -8.08 16.87 -13.12
C GLY A 4 -7.55 15.47 -12.85
N PRO A 5 -8.36 14.45 -13.19
CA PRO A 5 -7.99 13.05 -12.95
C PRO A 5 -6.66 12.66 -13.60
N ASP A 6 -6.31 13.23 -14.74
CA ASP A 6 -5.03 12.92 -15.38
C ASP A 6 -3.86 13.37 -14.52
N GLN A 7 -4.01 14.51 -13.84
CA GLN A 7 -2.97 14.97 -12.92
C GLN A 7 -2.86 14.03 -11.72
N ALA A 8 -3.99 13.54 -11.21
CA ALA A 8 -3.98 12.61 -10.10
C ALA A 8 -3.25 11.32 -10.48
N VAL A 9 -3.49 10.80 -11.68
CA VAL A 9 -2.81 9.59 -12.15
C VAL A 9 -1.30 9.81 -12.22
N ALA A 10 -0.89 10.95 -12.80
CA ALA A 10 0.53 11.25 -12.91
C ALA A 10 1.20 11.41 -11.55
N LEU A 11 0.54 12.13 -10.63
CA LEU A 11 1.07 12.33 -9.28
C LEU A 11 1.18 11.00 -8.54
N ASN A 12 0.19 10.12 -8.71
CA ASN A 12 0.24 8.81 -8.10
C ASN A 12 1.42 7.99 -8.63
N TYR A 13 1.59 7.98 -9.93
CA TYR A 13 2.68 7.23 -10.55
C TYR A 13 4.05 7.73 -10.06
N TYR A 14 4.27 9.03 -10.11
CA TYR A 14 5.56 9.59 -9.71
C TYR A 14 5.79 9.47 -8.20
N GLY A 15 4.77 9.69 -7.39
CA GLY A 15 4.89 9.55 -5.95
C GLY A 15 5.21 8.12 -5.54
N TYR A 16 4.51 7.17 -6.10
CA TYR A 16 4.77 5.75 -5.82
C TYR A 16 6.17 5.35 -6.29
N SER A 17 6.56 5.82 -7.46
CA SER A 17 7.89 5.53 -8.01
C SER A 17 8.99 6.06 -7.08
N LEU A 18 8.81 7.25 -6.51
CA LEU A 18 9.78 7.78 -5.55
C LEU A 18 9.93 6.85 -4.35
N ILE A 19 8.83 6.33 -3.82
CA ILE A 19 8.89 5.42 -2.68
C ILE A 19 9.61 4.13 -3.06
N GLU A 20 9.27 3.56 -4.22
CA GLU A 20 9.85 2.27 -4.63
C GLU A 20 11.33 2.36 -4.94
N HIS A 21 11.81 3.52 -5.34
CA HIS A 21 13.22 3.70 -5.66
C HIS A 21 14.01 4.38 -4.54
N GLY A 22 13.43 4.49 -3.35
CA GLY A 22 14.13 5.04 -2.20
C GLY A 22 14.36 6.53 -2.26
N GLY A 23 13.53 7.26 -3.01
CA GLY A 23 13.65 8.70 -3.12
C GLY A 23 13.10 9.44 -1.91
N ASP A 24 12.94 10.75 -2.05
CA ASP A 24 12.50 11.62 -0.97
C ASP A 24 11.08 11.26 -0.52
N ALA A 25 10.96 10.67 0.65
CA ALA A 25 9.67 10.22 1.17
C ALA A 25 8.72 11.39 1.44
N ALA A 26 9.22 12.52 1.93
CA ALA A 26 8.38 13.67 2.19
C ALA A 26 7.78 14.21 0.88
N ARG A 27 8.59 14.26 -0.17
CA ARG A 27 8.13 14.70 -1.48
C ARG A 27 7.09 13.72 -2.03
N ALA A 28 7.34 12.41 -1.90
CA ALA A 28 6.42 11.39 -2.36
C ALA A 28 5.06 11.51 -1.66
N VAL A 29 5.07 11.69 -0.34
CA VAL A 29 3.84 11.87 0.42
C VAL A 29 3.08 13.11 -0.05
N ALA A 30 3.78 14.23 -0.26
CA ALA A 30 3.13 15.45 -0.72
C ALA A 30 2.45 15.25 -2.08
N MET A 31 3.12 14.55 -2.99
CA MET A 31 2.55 14.26 -4.31
C MET A 31 1.33 13.35 -4.20
N LEU A 32 1.40 12.34 -3.34
CA LEU A 32 0.31 11.39 -3.17
C LEU A 32 -0.87 11.99 -2.42
N GLU A 33 -0.61 12.87 -1.46
CA GLU A 33 -1.69 13.59 -0.80
C GLU A 33 -2.45 14.47 -1.79
N LYS A 34 -1.71 15.13 -2.69
CA LYS A 34 -2.34 15.93 -3.72
C LYS A 34 -3.15 15.06 -4.68
N ALA A 35 -2.61 13.91 -5.08
CA ALA A 35 -3.34 12.99 -5.95
C ALA A 35 -4.64 12.54 -5.29
N ASN A 36 -4.58 12.21 -4.01
CA ASN A 36 -5.76 11.75 -3.28
C ASN A 36 -6.80 12.85 -3.15
N ALA A 37 -6.37 14.09 -3.00
CA ALA A 37 -7.28 15.23 -2.92
C ALA A 37 -7.96 15.48 -4.27
N LEU A 38 -7.23 15.30 -5.37
CA LEU A 38 -7.77 15.50 -6.72
C LEU A 38 -8.73 14.40 -7.13
N ALA A 39 -8.50 13.17 -6.68
CA ALA A 39 -9.31 12.02 -7.06
C ALA A 39 -9.55 11.15 -5.83
N PRO A 40 -10.41 11.59 -4.91
CA PRO A 40 -10.69 10.81 -3.70
C PRO A 40 -11.39 9.50 -4.04
N ASN A 41 -11.23 8.52 -3.17
CA ASN A 41 -11.88 7.20 -3.32
C ASN A 41 -11.34 6.35 -4.47
N GLN A 42 -10.12 6.62 -4.93
CA GLN A 42 -9.46 5.76 -5.91
C GLN A 42 -8.58 4.77 -5.15
N PRO A 43 -8.89 3.45 -5.23
CA PRO A 43 -8.12 2.47 -4.47
C PRO A 43 -6.62 2.51 -4.74
N ALA A 44 -6.22 2.69 -5.99
CA ALA A 44 -4.80 2.73 -6.33
C ALA A 44 -4.08 3.90 -5.66
N ILE A 45 -4.73 5.05 -5.57
CA ILE A 45 -4.13 6.24 -4.96
C ILE A 45 -4.12 6.09 -3.44
N ALA A 46 -5.21 5.60 -2.86
CA ALA A 46 -5.27 5.35 -1.42
C ALA A 46 -4.20 4.35 -1.00
N ASP A 47 -4.00 3.30 -1.80
CA ASP A 47 -2.95 2.32 -1.54
C ASP A 47 -1.57 2.97 -1.58
N SER A 48 -1.29 3.75 -2.61
CA SER A 48 0.01 4.41 -2.76
C SER A 48 0.29 5.35 -1.60
N LEU A 49 -0.70 6.16 -1.21
CA LEU A 49 -0.54 7.10 -0.10
C LEU A 49 -0.36 6.34 1.22
N GLY A 50 -1.17 5.32 1.44
CA GLY A 50 -1.04 4.49 2.64
C GLY A 50 0.33 3.84 2.71
N TRP A 51 0.80 3.30 1.58
CA TRP A 51 2.12 2.68 1.52
C TRP A 51 3.23 3.67 1.81
N ALA A 52 3.10 4.91 1.29
CA ALA A 52 4.09 5.95 1.57
C ALA A 52 4.13 6.31 3.06
N TYR A 53 2.98 6.43 3.71
CA TYR A 53 2.95 6.64 5.15
C TYR A 53 3.61 5.49 5.89
N PHE A 54 3.31 4.26 5.48
CA PHE A 54 3.90 3.08 6.12
C PHE A 54 5.42 3.08 6.01
N ARG A 55 5.94 3.39 4.83
CA ARG A 55 7.40 3.43 4.61
C ARG A 55 8.07 4.52 5.43
N ARG A 56 7.33 5.53 5.84
CA ARG A 56 7.83 6.57 6.76
C ARG A 56 7.70 6.18 8.22
N GLY A 57 7.19 5.00 8.52
CA GLY A 57 6.98 4.55 9.88
C GLY A 57 5.67 5.01 10.50
N GLU A 58 4.74 5.48 9.67
CA GLU A 58 3.44 6.00 10.14
C GLU A 58 2.33 4.98 9.85
N ALA A 59 2.48 3.78 10.40
CA ALA A 59 1.54 2.68 10.16
C ALA A 59 0.11 3.04 10.57
N ASP A 60 -0.05 3.82 11.62
CA ASP A 60 -1.39 4.22 12.10
C ASP A 60 -2.13 5.06 11.05
N ARG A 61 -1.40 5.91 10.32
CA ARG A 61 -1.99 6.73 9.27
C ARG A 61 -2.25 5.91 8.00
N ALA A 62 -1.42 4.90 7.78
CA ALA A 62 -1.54 4.04 6.60
C ALA A 62 -2.76 3.14 6.67
N LEU A 63 -3.09 2.64 7.86
CA LEU A 63 -4.09 1.59 8.00
C LEU A 63 -5.47 1.96 7.44
N PRO A 64 -6.08 3.10 7.80
CA PRO A 64 -7.41 3.40 7.27
C PRO A 64 -7.42 3.56 5.75
N LEU A 65 -6.33 4.07 5.16
CA LEU A 65 -6.24 4.19 3.70
C LEU A 65 -6.18 2.83 3.04
N LEU A 66 -5.38 1.93 3.59
CA LEU A 66 -5.25 0.59 3.01
C LEU A 66 -6.48 -0.27 3.25
N GLU A 67 -7.15 -0.09 4.39
CA GLU A 67 -8.43 -0.76 4.61
C GLU A 67 -9.48 -0.31 3.60
N SER A 68 -9.55 0.99 3.34
CA SER A 68 -10.47 1.52 2.36
C SER A 68 -10.14 1.01 0.96
N ALA A 69 -8.87 1.02 0.59
CA ALA A 69 -8.44 0.53 -0.72
C ALA A 69 -8.76 -0.97 -0.88
N GLY A 70 -8.50 -1.75 0.15
CA GLY A 70 -8.77 -3.19 0.11
C GLY A 70 -10.25 -3.50 0.00
N ALA A 71 -11.09 -2.73 0.66
CA ALA A 71 -12.54 -2.91 0.57
C ALA A 71 -13.05 -2.56 -0.83
N ALA A 72 -12.47 -1.55 -1.46
CA ALA A 72 -12.87 -1.11 -2.79
C ALA A 72 -12.32 -2.02 -3.91
N ALA A 73 -11.17 -2.65 -3.68
CA ALA A 73 -10.53 -3.50 -4.69
C ALA A 73 -10.09 -4.83 -4.07
N PRO A 74 -11.03 -5.68 -3.65
CA PRO A 74 -10.69 -6.90 -2.90
C PRO A 74 -9.90 -7.92 -3.72
N ALA A 75 -9.92 -7.83 -5.04
CA ALA A 75 -9.16 -8.74 -5.89
C ALA A 75 -7.77 -8.23 -6.26
N ASP A 76 -7.36 -7.10 -5.71
CA ASP A 76 -6.03 -6.55 -5.98
C ASP A 76 -5.04 -7.15 -4.98
N ALA A 77 -4.15 -8.01 -5.49
CA ALA A 77 -3.21 -8.72 -4.63
C ALA A 77 -2.20 -7.78 -3.97
N GLU A 78 -1.77 -6.74 -4.66
CA GLU A 78 -0.78 -5.83 -4.10
C GLU A 78 -1.36 -5.04 -2.93
N ILE A 79 -2.59 -4.56 -3.07
CA ILE A 79 -3.26 -3.83 -1.99
C ILE A 79 -3.45 -4.75 -0.79
N ALA A 80 -3.88 -6.00 -1.02
CA ALA A 80 -4.06 -6.95 0.07
C ALA A 80 -2.74 -7.26 0.78
N GLU A 81 -1.66 -7.38 0.02
CA GLU A 81 -0.34 -7.63 0.62
C GLU A 81 0.11 -6.43 1.46
N HIS A 82 -0.04 -5.22 0.94
CA HIS A 82 0.31 -4.01 1.69
C HIS A 82 -0.52 -3.90 2.97
N LEU A 83 -1.81 -4.21 2.88
CA LEU A 83 -2.69 -4.18 4.05
C LEU A 83 -2.21 -5.17 5.12
N GLY A 84 -1.82 -6.37 4.70
CA GLY A 84 -1.27 -7.35 5.62
C GLY A 84 0.00 -6.85 6.31
N ASP A 85 0.89 -6.22 5.55
CA ASP A 85 2.13 -5.68 6.09
C ASP A 85 1.85 -4.61 7.16
N VAL A 86 0.86 -3.76 6.92
CA VAL A 86 0.50 -2.72 7.89
C VAL A 86 -0.17 -3.32 9.12
N TYR A 87 -1.09 -4.26 8.93
CA TYR A 87 -1.69 -4.95 10.08
C TYR A 87 -0.62 -5.58 10.96
N TRP A 88 0.36 -6.25 10.36
CA TRP A 88 1.45 -6.85 11.12
C TRP A 88 2.20 -5.81 11.94
N ALA A 89 2.50 -4.67 11.33
CA ALA A 89 3.27 -3.61 11.99
C ALA A 89 2.54 -3.01 13.19
N VAL A 90 1.20 -2.97 13.15
CA VAL A 90 0.41 -2.46 14.28
C VAL A 90 0.01 -3.56 15.26
N GLY A 91 0.53 -4.76 15.10
CA GLY A 91 0.31 -5.86 16.04
C GLY A 91 -0.94 -6.68 15.82
N ARG A 92 -1.64 -6.45 14.72
CA ARG A 92 -2.85 -7.21 14.40
C ARG A 92 -2.50 -8.40 13.51
N LEU A 93 -1.90 -9.42 14.14
CA LEU A 93 -1.26 -10.51 13.41
C LEU A 93 -2.26 -11.44 12.73
N TYR A 94 -3.43 -11.64 13.31
CA TYR A 94 -4.47 -12.46 12.69
C TYR A 94 -4.97 -11.82 11.40
N GLU A 95 -5.28 -10.53 11.47
CA GLU A 95 -5.74 -9.80 10.28
C GLU A 95 -4.65 -9.73 9.21
N ALA A 96 -3.39 -9.62 9.64
CA ALA A 96 -2.28 -9.63 8.69
C ALA A 96 -2.25 -10.92 7.88
N ARG A 97 -2.32 -12.05 8.56
CA ARG A 97 -2.32 -13.34 7.88
C ARG A 97 -3.54 -13.53 6.98
N TYR A 98 -4.69 -13.06 7.45
CA TYR A 98 -5.89 -13.11 6.63
C TYR A 98 -5.71 -12.33 5.33
N ALA A 99 -5.17 -11.12 5.42
CA ALA A 99 -4.95 -10.27 4.25
C ALA A 99 -3.95 -10.91 3.28
N TRP A 100 -2.86 -11.49 3.80
CA TRP A 100 -1.88 -12.16 2.94
C TRP A 100 -2.46 -13.40 2.28
N LYS A 101 -3.32 -14.15 2.97
CA LYS A 101 -3.99 -15.30 2.38
C LYS A 101 -4.94 -14.86 1.26
N ALA A 102 -5.65 -13.75 1.47
CA ALA A 102 -6.49 -13.19 0.42
C ALA A 102 -5.66 -12.75 -0.79
N ALA A 103 -4.53 -12.12 -0.54
CA ALA A 103 -3.62 -11.73 -1.62
C ALA A 103 -3.14 -12.95 -2.39
N ARG A 104 -2.81 -14.02 -1.66
CA ARG A 104 -2.27 -15.25 -2.25
C ARG A 104 -3.24 -15.88 -3.25
N VAL A 105 -4.54 -15.78 -2.98
CA VAL A 105 -5.59 -16.37 -3.84
C VAL A 105 -5.57 -15.73 -5.23
N VAL A 106 -5.28 -14.44 -5.33
CA VAL A 106 -5.34 -13.68 -6.59
C VAL A 106 -3.98 -13.24 -7.11
N ALA A 107 -2.91 -13.62 -6.40
CA ALA A 107 -1.56 -13.20 -6.76
C ALA A 107 -1.05 -13.90 -8.01
N LYS A 108 -0.16 -13.21 -8.72
CA LYS A 108 0.57 -13.81 -9.82
C LYS A 108 1.58 -14.84 -9.28
N PRO A 109 1.96 -15.83 -10.09
CA PRO A 109 2.85 -16.90 -9.59
C PRO A 109 4.15 -16.41 -8.97
N ASP A 110 4.72 -15.32 -9.47
CA ASP A 110 5.98 -14.80 -8.94
C ASP A 110 5.85 -14.22 -7.54
N ALA A 111 4.64 -13.90 -7.09
CA ALA A 111 4.41 -13.36 -5.76
C ALA A 111 4.07 -14.44 -4.72
N THR A 112 3.73 -15.65 -5.16
CA THR A 112 3.21 -16.65 -4.23
C THR A 112 4.23 -17.13 -3.20
N THR A 113 5.49 -17.28 -3.58
CA THR A 113 6.53 -17.69 -2.64
C THR A 113 6.72 -16.66 -1.53
N ARG A 114 6.74 -15.39 -1.91
CA ARG A 114 6.87 -14.31 -0.93
C ARG A 114 5.69 -14.28 0.03
N LEU A 115 4.48 -14.43 -0.51
CA LEU A 115 3.27 -14.42 0.30
C LEU A 115 3.20 -15.63 1.23
N ASP A 116 3.57 -16.80 0.73
CA ASP A 116 3.61 -18.01 1.58
C ASP A 116 4.57 -17.83 2.75
N ALA A 117 5.72 -17.21 2.50
CA ALA A 117 6.68 -16.96 3.57
C ALA A 117 6.10 -16.00 4.62
N LYS A 118 5.40 -14.94 4.18
CA LYS A 118 4.76 -14.00 5.12
C LYS A 118 3.69 -14.68 5.95
N ILE A 119 2.87 -15.52 5.32
CA ILE A 119 1.80 -16.23 6.01
C ILE A 119 2.37 -17.13 7.11
N LEU A 120 3.48 -17.81 6.82
CA LEU A 120 4.09 -18.73 7.78
C LEU A 120 4.88 -18.01 8.86
N ASN A 121 5.67 -17.02 8.49
CA ASN A 121 6.70 -16.47 9.38
C ASN A 121 6.58 -14.97 9.64
N GLY A 122 5.60 -14.31 9.04
CA GLY A 122 5.53 -12.85 9.05
C GLY A 122 6.47 -12.25 8.00
N PRO A 123 6.51 -10.92 7.89
CA PRO A 123 7.38 -10.26 6.92
C PRO A 123 8.84 -10.57 7.22
N ALA A 124 9.66 -10.56 6.18
CA ALA A 124 11.09 -10.74 6.38
C ALA A 124 11.62 -9.67 7.33
N ALA A 125 12.50 -10.10 8.26
CA ALA A 125 13.06 -9.15 9.20
C ALA A 125 13.83 -8.06 8.45
N THR A 126 13.56 -6.80 8.80
CA THR A 126 14.31 -5.70 8.24
C THR A 126 15.68 -5.67 8.88
N ARG A 127 16.71 -5.65 8.06
CA ARG A 127 18.05 -5.53 8.58
C ARG A 127 18.33 -4.09 8.95
N SER A 128 18.66 -3.90 10.18
CA SER A 128 19.02 -2.56 10.64
C SER A 128 20.49 -2.36 10.50
#